data_1c285c9dbdb95304fc36c0e87dffcf63
#
_entry.id   1c285c9dbdb95304fc36c0e87dffcf63
#
_cell.length_a   1.000
_cell.length_b   1.000
_cell.length_c   1.000
_cell.angle_alpha   90.00
_cell.angle_beta   90.00
_cell.angle_gamma   90.00
#
_symmetry.space_group_name_H-M   'P 1'
#
loop_
_entity.id
_entity.type
_entity.pdbx_description
1 polymer ?
#
loop_
_entity_poly.entity_id
_entity_poly.type
_entity_poly.pdbx_seq_one_letter_code
_entity_poly.pdbx_strand_id
1 'polypeptide(L)'
;MADYHFNVTQIKRSAGQSAVASAAYRAGEKLHSEFYGEDSDYTHKNGVVMTDILLPSHVPKEYADREFLWNSVEKAEKHPKAQLAYSFDFSLQNEFSMEENLAIAREFIQKNFVDRGMIADYAVHLPERTDGGEPNPHVHVMCPIRPMESDGTWGAKQRRVYRLDEDGNRIRDSDGNELFDARPTTDWGTPETLEQWRTAWAEINNAHFAEHGLDIRLDNRSFERQGIDLLPTIHEGPNVREMERRGIRTAKGDRNRWIRSLNAMVKSLGVKLSALLDWITELNAKLHEKPEPSVVELLTEHLNQRNEKAWSFVAKKNNLKEHAKLVSYLQEHEIYSMDDLSEHIRQVNEKGAPVQLQMTQLRNRLHTLDILEKAGERYAKTKPIYDEWYRIFFKKSKEKFSEEHKKELNTFHVSRKQLKNGGYLTNDGLFDAEKLDRDRENYLLMMEQLVEENKPLHEQVETLNAIRRAVSSIVDSDGQNRGHDPISDTQKAQEVSVHDQPKKSQKRNDYSL
;
A
#
# COMPACT_ATOMS: atom_id res chain seq x y z
N MET A 1 -6.63 13.85 1.61
CA MET A 1 -7.04 12.41 1.47
C MET A 1 -6.08 11.62 2.35
N ALA A 2 -6.58 10.93 3.35
CA ALA A 2 -5.75 10.15 4.26
C ALA A 2 -4.89 9.14 3.49
N ASP A 3 -3.62 9.05 3.83
CA ASP A 3 -2.65 8.19 3.14
C ASP A 3 -2.15 7.13 4.12
N TYR A 4 -2.29 5.86 3.73
CA TYR A 4 -1.74 4.74 4.49
C TYR A 4 -0.34 4.42 3.98
N HIS A 5 0.65 4.73 4.80
CA HIS A 5 2.02 4.26 4.60
C HIS A 5 2.53 3.61 5.88
N PHE A 6 3.03 2.40 5.79
CA PHE A 6 3.72 1.70 6.87
C PHE A 6 4.76 0.76 6.28
N ASN A 7 6.02 1.10 6.43
CA ASN A 7 7.14 0.36 5.88
C ASN A 7 8.10 -0.07 6.98
N VAL A 8 8.70 -1.26 6.82
CA VAL A 8 9.70 -1.81 7.72
C VAL A 8 10.92 -2.25 6.93
N THR A 9 12.06 -1.77 7.34
CA THR A 9 13.36 -2.16 6.81
C THR A 9 14.30 -2.54 7.94
N GLN A 10 15.50 -2.99 7.61
CA GLN A 10 16.52 -3.31 8.60
C GLN A 10 17.79 -2.52 8.31
N ILE A 11 18.36 -1.92 9.34
CA ILE A 11 19.68 -1.32 9.29
C ILE A 11 20.70 -2.45 9.39
N LYS A 12 21.56 -2.57 8.38
CA LYS A 12 22.51 -3.68 8.21
C LYS A 12 23.93 -3.18 8.02
N ARG A 13 24.85 -3.72 8.80
CA ARG A 13 26.29 -3.42 8.62
C ARG A 13 26.81 -3.85 7.24
N SER A 14 26.31 -4.97 6.70
CA SER A 14 26.66 -5.43 5.35
C SER A 14 26.24 -4.49 4.22
N ALA A 15 25.35 -3.55 4.48
CA ALA A 15 24.96 -2.49 3.55
C ALA A 15 25.74 -1.17 3.77
N GLY A 16 26.79 -1.19 4.59
CA GLY A 16 27.58 -0.01 4.96
C GLY A 16 26.81 0.96 5.88
N GLN A 17 25.78 0.47 6.59
CA GLN A 17 24.95 1.30 7.46
C GLN A 17 25.43 1.24 8.91
N SER A 18 25.45 2.40 9.58
CA SER A 18 25.63 2.56 11.01
C SER A 18 24.28 2.84 11.69
N ALA A 19 24.07 2.21 12.85
CA ALA A 19 22.91 2.48 13.68
C ALA A 19 22.99 3.88 14.30
N VAL A 20 24.19 4.29 14.76
CA VAL A 20 24.46 5.62 15.32
C VAL A 20 24.20 6.71 14.27
N ALA A 21 24.77 6.57 13.05
CA ALA A 21 24.56 7.53 11.97
C ALA A 21 23.08 7.61 11.54
N SER A 22 22.40 6.45 11.53
CA SER A 22 20.97 6.37 11.21
C SER A 22 20.10 7.07 12.25
N ALA A 23 20.44 6.96 13.53
CA ALA A 23 19.76 7.65 14.62
C ALA A 23 20.02 9.15 14.58
N ALA A 24 21.30 9.57 14.42
CA ALA A 24 21.67 10.96 14.25
C ALA A 24 20.90 11.65 13.12
N TYR A 25 20.80 10.99 11.95
CA TYR A 25 20.04 11.48 10.80
C TYR A 25 18.56 11.68 11.11
N ARG A 26 17.93 10.73 11.81
CA ARG A 26 16.50 10.83 12.13
C ARG A 26 16.22 11.89 13.18
N ALA A 27 17.05 11.91 14.22
CA ALA A 27 16.88 12.88 15.31
C ALA A 27 17.31 14.31 14.95
N GLY A 28 18.10 14.50 13.87
CA GLY A 28 18.71 15.80 13.58
C GLY A 28 19.78 16.17 14.60
N GLU A 29 20.51 15.20 15.11
CA GLU A 29 21.53 15.35 16.17
C GLU A 29 22.93 15.10 15.63
N LYS A 30 23.94 15.46 16.44
CA LYS A 30 25.32 15.06 16.25
C LYS A 30 25.62 13.92 17.22
N LEU A 31 25.97 12.73 16.69
CA LEU A 31 26.33 11.56 17.48
C LEU A 31 27.68 10.99 17.02
N HIS A 32 28.45 10.46 17.98
CA HIS A 32 29.72 9.78 17.73
C HIS A 32 29.55 8.26 17.67
N SER A 33 30.03 7.63 16.61
CA SER A 33 30.07 6.16 16.52
C SER A 33 31.43 5.64 17.03
N GLU A 34 31.43 4.93 18.17
CA GLU A 34 32.62 4.26 18.71
C GLU A 34 33.14 3.17 17.76
N PHE A 35 32.22 2.48 17.04
CA PHE A 35 32.60 1.38 16.15
C PHE A 35 33.34 1.87 14.90
N TYR A 36 32.90 3.00 14.32
CA TYR A 36 33.51 3.56 13.11
C TYR A 36 34.53 4.64 13.43
N GLY A 37 34.55 5.19 14.65
CA GLY A 37 35.42 6.29 15.06
C GLY A 37 35.07 7.62 14.33
N GLU A 38 33.81 7.81 13.96
CA GLU A 38 33.36 8.95 13.15
C GLU A 38 32.16 9.65 13.80
N ASP A 39 32.11 10.97 13.63
CA ASP A 39 30.97 11.79 14.01
C ASP A 39 29.96 11.88 12.85
N SER A 40 28.69 11.70 13.16
CA SER A 40 27.58 11.97 12.24
C SER A 40 26.82 13.20 12.72
N ASP A 41 26.95 14.33 11.98
CA ASP A 41 26.36 15.60 12.34
C ASP A 41 25.21 15.96 11.39
N TYR A 42 23.99 15.96 11.91
CA TYR A 42 22.78 16.32 11.22
C TYR A 42 22.01 17.47 11.90
N THR A 43 22.70 18.27 12.75
CA THR A 43 22.08 19.39 13.49
C THR A 43 21.49 20.46 12.57
N HIS A 44 21.91 20.52 11.30
CA HIS A 44 21.35 21.44 10.29
C HIS A 44 20.11 20.88 9.59
N LYS A 45 19.64 19.68 9.94
CA LYS A 45 18.46 19.09 9.32
C LYS A 45 17.19 19.79 9.79
N ASN A 46 16.42 20.31 8.84
CA ASN A 46 15.12 20.94 9.08
C ASN A 46 14.00 19.90 9.10
N GLY A 47 12.86 20.27 9.70
CA GLY A 47 11.64 19.47 9.67
C GLY A 47 11.56 18.36 10.72
N VAL A 48 12.49 18.30 11.67
CA VAL A 48 12.36 17.44 12.87
C VAL A 48 11.47 18.16 13.87
N VAL A 49 10.31 17.59 14.16
CA VAL A 49 9.30 18.18 15.07
C VAL A 49 9.50 17.72 16.50
N MET A 50 9.79 16.43 16.67
CA MET A 50 9.92 15.79 17.98
C MET A 50 10.81 14.56 17.87
N THR A 51 11.57 14.31 18.94
CA THR A 51 12.33 13.06 19.13
C THR A 51 12.16 12.56 20.56
N ASP A 52 12.07 11.25 20.75
CA ASP A 52 12.00 10.64 22.08
C ASP A 52 12.47 9.17 22.02
N ILE A 53 12.86 8.63 23.16
CA ILE A 53 13.20 7.21 23.33
C ILE A 53 12.29 6.62 24.40
N LEU A 54 11.46 5.68 23.99
CA LEU A 54 10.59 4.95 24.92
C LEU A 54 11.27 3.63 25.32
N LEU A 55 11.32 3.40 26.61
CA LEU A 55 11.96 2.23 27.22
C LEU A 55 10.92 1.30 27.88
N PRO A 56 10.99 -0.01 27.64
CA PRO A 56 10.33 -0.98 28.49
C PRO A 56 10.75 -0.82 29.97
N SER A 57 9.87 -1.14 30.89
CA SER A 57 10.08 -0.93 32.34
C SER A 57 11.30 -1.63 32.94
N HIS A 58 11.77 -2.70 32.31
CA HIS A 58 12.93 -3.47 32.74
C HIS A 58 14.26 -2.96 32.17
N VAL A 59 14.21 -1.99 31.23
CA VAL A 59 15.41 -1.45 30.58
C VAL A 59 16.02 -0.35 31.44
N PRO A 60 17.36 -0.37 31.67
CA PRO A 60 18.05 0.67 32.39
C PRO A 60 17.88 2.05 31.76
N LYS A 61 17.76 3.10 32.60
CA LYS A 61 17.45 4.47 32.15
C LYS A 61 18.53 5.11 31.27
N GLU A 62 19.77 4.64 31.37
CA GLU A 62 20.88 5.10 30.53
C GLU A 62 20.62 4.88 29.03
N TYR A 63 19.80 3.91 28.68
CA TYR A 63 19.38 3.67 27.28
C TYR A 63 18.41 4.73 26.74
N ALA A 64 18.00 5.70 27.55
CA ALA A 64 17.31 6.90 27.07
C ALA A 64 18.26 7.92 26.42
N ASP A 65 19.58 7.76 26.59
CA ASP A 65 20.59 8.46 25.82
C ASP A 65 20.80 7.80 24.45
N ARG A 66 20.60 8.55 23.38
CA ARG A 66 20.60 8.02 22.01
C ARG A 66 21.98 7.55 21.57
N GLU A 67 23.04 8.29 21.95
CA GLU A 67 24.41 7.92 21.63
C GLU A 67 24.80 6.64 22.37
N PHE A 68 24.50 6.57 23.67
CA PHE A 68 24.74 5.38 24.47
C PHE A 68 23.99 4.16 23.94
N LEU A 69 22.70 4.28 23.65
CA LEU A 69 21.86 3.21 23.11
C LEU A 69 22.48 2.60 21.84
N TRP A 70 22.75 3.43 20.84
CA TRP A 70 23.15 2.91 19.54
C TRP A 70 24.60 2.45 19.48
N ASN A 71 25.49 3.04 20.26
CA ASN A 71 26.85 2.50 20.46
C ASN A 71 26.82 1.15 21.18
N SER A 72 25.95 0.99 22.18
CA SER A 72 25.77 -0.30 22.87
C SER A 72 25.24 -1.38 21.90
N VAL A 73 24.30 -1.05 20.99
CA VAL A 73 23.83 -1.96 19.94
C VAL A 73 24.94 -2.34 18.98
N GLU A 74 25.71 -1.37 18.46
CA GLU A 74 26.82 -1.65 17.55
C GLU A 74 27.93 -2.51 18.18
N LYS A 75 28.20 -2.31 19.47
CA LYS A 75 29.14 -3.09 20.25
C LYS A 75 28.68 -4.53 20.50
N ALA A 76 27.38 -4.73 20.73
CA ALA A 76 26.81 -6.07 20.91
C ALA A 76 26.80 -6.87 19.61
N GLU A 77 26.74 -6.22 18.46
CA GLU A 77 26.66 -6.82 17.13
C GLU A 77 28.03 -6.95 16.47
N LYS A 78 28.76 -8.00 16.79
CA LYS A 78 30.17 -8.18 16.36
C LYS A 78 30.35 -8.63 14.91
N HIS A 79 29.30 -9.25 14.30
CA HIS A 79 29.45 -9.85 12.97
C HIS A 79 29.43 -8.79 11.84
N PRO A 80 30.31 -8.90 10.81
CA PRO A 80 30.31 -7.94 9.67
C PRO A 80 29.02 -7.85 8.91
N LYS A 81 28.18 -8.88 8.93
CA LYS A 81 26.85 -8.93 8.31
C LYS A 81 25.73 -8.71 9.33
N ALA A 82 26.00 -8.12 10.48
CA ALA A 82 25.00 -7.93 11.51
C ALA A 82 23.84 -7.05 11.04
N GLN A 83 22.66 -7.46 11.42
CA GLN A 83 21.45 -6.62 11.40
C GLN A 83 21.41 -5.90 12.75
N LEU A 84 21.35 -4.57 12.73
CA LEU A 84 21.50 -3.71 13.90
C LEU A 84 20.15 -3.33 14.50
N ALA A 85 19.24 -2.87 13.64
CA ALA A 85 17.93 -2.38 14.06
C ALA A 85 16.85 -2.68 13.02
N TYR A 86 15.61 -2.80 13.48
CA TYR A 86 14.42 -2.54 12.66
C TYR A 86 14.28 -1.04 12.49
N SER A 87 13.89 -0.62 11.29
CA SER A 87 13.59 0.76 10.96
C SER A 87 12.18 0.80 10.38
N PHE A 88 11.29 1.46 11.09
CA PHE A 88 9.92 1.69 10.68
C PHE A 88 9.78 3.11 10.17
N ASP A 89 8.96 3.30 9.16
CA ASP A 89 8.48 4.61 8.73
C ASP A 89 6.98 4.52 8.39
N PHE A 90 6.19 5.46 8.93
CA PHE A 90 4.76 5.50 8.72
C PHE A 90 4.23 6.94 8.68
N SER A 91 3.19 7.14 7.85
CA SER A 91 2.56 8.45 7.65
C SER A 91 1.69 8.84 8.82
N LEU A 92 1.73 10.11 9.19
CA LEU A 92 0.74 10.77 10.03
C LEU A 92 -0.35 11.40 9.15
N GLN A 93 -1.49 11.75 9.74
CA GLN A 93 -2.65 12.19 8.98
C GLN A 93 -2.76 13.72 9.00
N ASN A 94 -2.97 14.32 7.83
CA ASN A 94 -3.14 15.77 7.70
C ASN A 94 -4.47 16.27 8.27
N GLU A 95 -5.41 15.35 8.48
CA GLU A 95 -6.73 15.61 9.05
C GLU A 95 -6.70 15.85 10.55
N PHE A 96 -5.61 15.47 11.23
CA PHE A 96 -5.41 15.68 12.65
C PHE A 96 -4.45 16.83 12.92
N SER A 97 -4.58 17.46 14.08
CA SER A 97 -3.58 18.40 14.57
C SER A 97 -2.23 17.71 14.79
N MET A 98 -1.13 18.45 14.80
CA MET A 98 0.19 17.88 15.08
C MET A 98 0.24 17.28 16.50
N GLU A 99 -0.38 17.94 17.48
CA GLU A 99 -0.45 17.45 18.86
C GLU A 99 -1.15 16.09 18.95
N GLU A 100 -2.27 15.94 18.26
CA GLU A 100 -3.00 14.69 18.18
C GLU A 100 -2.21 13.59 17.45
N ASN A 101 -1.59 13.93 16.32
CA ASN A 101 -0.70 13.03 15.60
C ASN A 101 0.46 12.51 16.48
N LEU A 102 1.04 13.39 17.31
CA LEU A 102 2.09 13.01 18.28
C LEU A 102 1.54 12.06 19.35
N ALA A 103 0.33 12.30 19.85
CA ALA A 103 -0.32 11.43 20.84
C ALA A 103 -0.60 10.04 20.24
N ILE A 104 -1.19 9.98 19.05
CA ILE A 104 -1.49 8.74 18.33
C ILE A 104 -0.21 7.94 18.06
N ALA A 105 0.83 8.60 17.57
CA ALA A 105 2.11 7.95 17.28
C ALA A 105 2.74 7.38 18.56
N ARG A 106 2.74 8.15 19.65
CA ARG A 106 3.26 7.70 20.95
C ARG A 106 2.47 6.51 21.51
N GLU A 107 1.15 6.56 21.45
CA GLU A 107 0.27 5.46 21.88
C GLU A 107 0.54 4.19 21.06
N PHE A 108 0.61 4.31 19.75
CA PHE A 108 0.93 3.19 18.86
C PHE A 108 2.28 2.56 19.18
N ILE A 109 3.34 3.39 19.32
CA ILE A 109 4.70 2.93 19.63
C ILE A 109 4.72 2.25 21.00
N GLN A 110 4.07 2.84 22.01
CA GLN A 110 3.99 2.26 23.35
C GLN A 110 3.37 0.87 23.32
N LYS A 111 2.16 0.75 22.76
CA LYS A 111 1.41 -0.52 22.76
C LYS A 111 2.03 -1.61 21.89
N ASN A 112 2.57 -1.24 20.73
CA ASN A 112 2.97 -2.22 19.72
C ASN A 112 4.46 -2.56 19.77
N PHE A 113 5.30 -1.69 20.31
CA PHE A 113 6.74 -1.93 20.41
C PHE A 113 7.20 -2.03 21.86
N VAL A 114 6.96 -1.00 22.67
CA VAL A 114 7.52 -0.91 24.04
C VAL A 114 6.91 -1.95 24.97
N ASP A 115 5.59 -2.12 24.97
CA ASP A 115 4.89 -3.11 25.78
C ASP A 115 5.22 -4.56 25.36
N ARG A 116 5.80 -4.74 24.17
CA ARG A 116 6.35 -6.02 23.68
C ARG A 116 7.84 -6.20 23.98
N GLY A 117 8.42 -5.28 24.73
CA GLY A 117 9.82 -5.34 25.17
C GLY A 117 10.82 -4.72 24.21
N MET A 118 10.40 -3.96 23.20
CA MET A 118 11.29 -3.26 22.29
C MET A 118 11.64 -1.88 22.83
N ILE A 119 12.91 -1.51 22.79
CA ILE A 119 13.33 -0.11 22.94
C ILE A 119 12.95 0.61 21.64
N ALA A 120 12.29 1.75 21.73
CA ALA A 120 11.84 2.49 20.57
C ALA A 120 12.39 3.93 20.56
N ASP A 121 13.38 4.18 19.71
CA ASP A 121 13.90 5.52 19.41
C ASP A 121 13.15 6.06 18.21
N TYR A 122 12.40 7.15 18.38
CA TYR A 122 11.58 7.70 17.31
C TYR A 122 11.74 9.20 17.11
N ALA A 123 11.50 9.60 15.86
CA ALA A 123 11.51 10.99 15.45
C ALA A 123 10.29 11.28 14.56
N VAL A 124 9.62 12.38 14.81
CA VAL A 124 8.51 12.88 13.99
C VAL A 124 9.03 13.98 13.09
N HIS A 125 8.76 13.84 11.80
CA HIS A 125 9.18 14.78 10.78
C HIS A 125 8.00 15.46 10.10
N LEU A 126 8.13 16.74 9.87
CA LEU A 126 7.29 17.55 8.98
C LEU A 126 8.20 18.32 8.02
N PRO A 127 8.64 17.69 6.92
CA PRO A 127 9.51 18.36 5.97
C PRO A 127 8.78 19.51 5.27
N GLU A 128 9.48 20.63 5.11
CA GLU A 128 8.97 21.72 4.27
C GLU A 128 8.82 21.25 2.82
N ARG A 129 7.67 21.57 2.24
CA ARG A 129 7.40 21.30 0.83
C ARG A 129 7.45 22.59 0.03
N THR A 130 8.43 22.66 -0.87
CA THR A 130 8.61 23.79 -1.79
C THR A 130 7.83 23.64 -3.09
N ASP A 131 7.16 22.49 -3.28
CA ASP A 131 6.40 22.15 -4.48
C ASP A 131 4.89 22.47 -4.37
N GLY A 132 4.45 23.07 -3.26
CA GLY A 132 3.04 23.38 -3.00
C GLY A 132 2.15 22.16 -2.77
N GLY A 133 2.73 20.97 -2.60
CA GLY A 133 1.99 19.75 -2.30
C GLY A 133 1.50 19.69 -0.85
N GLU A 134 0.58 18.77 -0.57
CA GLU A 134 0.09 18.49 0.79
C GLU A 134 1.26 18.21 1.76
N PRO A 135 1.20 18.67 3.01
CA PRO A 135 2.16 18.30 4.04
C PRO A 135 2.32 16.77 4.13
N ASN A 136 3.52 16.33 4.47
CA ASN A 136 3.81 14.91 4.62
C ASN A 136 4.41 14.62 6.00
N PRO A 137 3.62 14.79 7.08
CA PRO A 137 4.07 14.42 8.41
C PRO A 137 4.24 12.91 8.50
N HIS A 138 5.36 12.46 9.08
CA HIS A 138 5.66 11.05 9.21
C HIS A 138 6.56 10.75 10.40
N VAL A 139 6.52 9.51 10.84
CA VAL A 139 7.31 9.02 11.97
C VAL A 139 8.36 8.04 11.48
N HIS A 140 9.58 8.19 11.97
CA HIS A 140 10.61 7.17 11.90
C HIS A 140 10.83 6.56 13.27
N VAL A 141 10.83 5.24 13.36
CA VAL A 141 11.16 4.52 14.59
C VAL A 141 12.32 3.57 14.34
N MET A 142 13.26 3.51 15.25
CA MET A 142 14.32 2.53 15.27
C MET A 142 14.22 1.67 16.53
N CYS A 143 14.22 0.35 16.35
CA CYS A 143 14.21 -0.59 17.46
C CYS A 143 15.38 -1.56 17.32
N PRO A 144 16.20 -1.79 18.36
CA PRO A 144 17.23 -2.83 18.35
C PRO A 144 16.61 -4.21 18.02
N ILE A 145 17.32 -5.03 17.26
CA ILE A 145 16.84 -6.38 16.92
C ILE A 145 16.99 -7.35 18.10
N ARG A 146 17.97 -7.09 19.00
CA ARG A 146 18.11 -7.88 20.23
C ARG A 146 17.12 -7.42 21.28
N PRO A 147 16.45 -8.35 21.95
CA PRO A 147 15.74 -8.01 23.17
C PRO A 147 16.75 -7.64 24.26
N MET A 148 16.31 -6.86 25.23
CA MET A 148 17.05 -6.65 26.47
C MET A 148 16.49 -7.56 27.56
N GLU A 149 17.37 -8.23 28.27
CA GLU A 149 17.02 -9.08 29.40
C GLU A 149 16.73 -8.23 30.65
N SER A 150 16.08 -8.81 31.64
CA SER A 150 15.71 -8.10 32.87
C SER A 150 16.90 -7.62 33.72
N ASP A 151 18.10 -8.14 33.45
CA ASP A 151 19.34 -7.71 34.09
C ASP A 151 20.07 -6.57 33.35
N GLY A 152 19.45 -6.03 32.27
CA GLY A 152 20.02 -4.95 31.45
C GLY A 152 21.05 -5.40 30.43
N THR A 153 21.20 -6.69 30.19
CA THR A 153 22.09 -7.21 29.16
C THR A 153 21.34 -7.48 27.83
N TRP A 154 22.10 -7.45 26.71
CA TRP A 154 21.53 -7.80 25.41
C TRP A 154 21.29 -9.29 25.27
N GLY A 155 20.07 -9.70 25.09
CA GLY A 155 19.65 -11.06 24.83
C GLY A 155 20.11 -11.61 23.47
N ALA A 156 19.97 -12.91 23.27
CA ALA A 156 20.29 -13.56 22.02
C ALA A 156 19.19 -13.32 20.97
N LYS A 157 19.56 -13.10 19.69
CA LYS A 157 18.59 -13.01 18.57
C LYS A 157 17.94 -14.34 18.25
N GLN A 158 18.66 -15.44 18.47
CA GLN A 158 18.22 -16.79 18.13
C GLN A 158 18.62 -17.74 19.26
N ARG A 159 17.78 -18.73 19.48
CA ARG A 159 18.05 -19.86 20.38
C ARG A 159 18.21 -21.16 19.59
N ARG A 160 19.04 -22.06 20.07
CA ARG A 160 19.15 -23.40 19.53
C ARG A 160 18.00 -24.26 20.05
N VAL A 161 17.23 -24.83 19.16
CA VAL A 161 16.19 -25.84 19.45
C VAL A 161 16.73 -27.16 18.92
N TYR A 162 17.18 -28.02 19.83
CA TYR A 162 17.75 -29.31 19.44
C TYR A 162 16.68 -30.22 18.86
N ARG A 163 17.03 -30.94 17.80
CA ARG A 163 16.16 -31.96 17.24
C ARG A 163 16.24 -33.21 18.13
N LEU A 164 15.08 -33.74 18.47
CA LEU A 164 14.95 -34.92 19.31
C LEU A 164 14.49 -36.10 18.47
N ASP A 165 14.95 -37.31 18.83
CA ASP A 165 14.42 -38.58 18.34
C ASP A 165 13.10 -38.95 19.04
N GLU A 166 12.54 -40.12 18.72
CA GLU A 166 11.28 -40.60 19.29
C GLU A 166 11.37 -40.84 20.82
N ASP A 167 12.56 -41.08 21.33
CA ASP A 167 12.83 -41.29 22.75
C ASP A 167 13.19 -40.00 23.52
N GLY A 168 13.21 -38.85 22.81
CA GLY A 168 13.51 -37.54 23.41
C GLY A 168 14.99 -37.22 23.52
N ASN A 169 15.89 -38.01 22.91
CA ASN A 169 17.33 -37.74 22.91
C ASN A 169 17.71 -36.83 21.75
N ARG A 170 18.79 -36.05 21.91
CA ARG A 170 19.28 -35.15 20.85
C ARG A 170 19.86 -35.95 19.69
N ILE A 171 19.35 -35.71 18.49
CA ILE A 171 19.88 -36.31 17.26
C ILE A 171 21.27 -35.74 16.97
N ARG A 172 22.21 -36.59 16.58
CA ARG A 172 23.56 -36.20 16.18
C ARG A 172 23.81 -36.51 14.71
N ASP A 173 24.65 -35.70 14.07
CA ASP A 173 25.14 -35.97 12.71
C ASP A 173 26.24 -37.08 12.70
N SER A 174 26.77 -37.39 11.51
CA SER A 174 27.84 -38.40 11.33
C SER A 174 29.14 -38.02 12.05
N ASP A 175 29.34 -36.77 12.39
CA ASP A 175 30.54 -36.26 13.05
C ASP A 175 30.33 -36.10 14.58
N GLY A 176 29.14 -36.53 15.08
CA GLY A 176 28.80 -36.51 16.51
C GLY A 176 28.26 -35.19 17.03
N ASN A 177 28.05 -34.18 16.16
CA ASN A 177 27.49 -32.89 16.55
C ASN A 177 25.98 -32.97 16.72
N GLU A 178 25.45 -32.29 17.73
CA GLU A 178 24.02 -32.23 17.99
C GLU A 178 23.33 -31.37 16.92
N LEU A 179 22.29 -31.92 16.29
CA LEU A 179 21.48 -31.21 15.31
C LEU A 179 20.50 -30.28 16.03
N PHE A 180 20.44 -29.03 15.58
CA PHE A 180 19.51 -28.04 16.09
C PHE A 180 18.99 -27.12 14.98
N ASP A 181 17.81 -26.56 15.21
CA ASP A 181 17.26 -25.48 14.43
C ASP A 181 17.50 -24.15 15.17
N ALA A 182 18.01 -23.15 14.46
CA ALA A 182 18.14 -21.81 15.02
C ALA A 182 16.78 -21.12 14.89
N ARG A 183 16.13 -20.86 16.02
CA ARG A 183 14.83 -20.16 16.06
C ARG A 183 15.00 -18.75 16.64
N PRO A 184 14.33 -17.74 16.09
CA PRO A 184 14.31 -16.41 16.67
C PRO A 184 13.86 -16.46 18.15
N THR A 185 14.43 -15.61 19.00
CA THR A 185 14.02 -15.48 20.41
C THR A 185 12.77 -14.64 20.55
N THR A 186 12.53 -13.75 19.60
CA THR A 186 11.34 -12.90 19.52
C THR A 186 10.59 -13.14 18.21
N ASP A 187 9.33 -12.76 18.15
CA ASP A 187 8.49 -12.81 16.96
C ASP A 187 8.54 -11.51 16.12
N TRP A 188 9.37 -10.53 16.51
CA TRP A 188 9.40 -9.18 15.93
C TRP A 188 9.73 -9.15 14.42
N GLY A 189 10.41 -10.17 13.92
CA GLY A 189 10.77 -10.29 12.50
C GLY A 189 9.85 -11.21 11.69
N THR A 190 8.71 -11.64 12.24
CA THR A 190 7.78 -12.53 11.53
C THR A 190 6.82 -11.75 10.62
N PRO A 191 6.38 -12.34 9.51
CA PRO A 191 5.38 -11.73 8.65
C PRO A 191 4.06 -11.44 9.39
N GLU A 192 3.67 -12.32 10.31
CA GLU A 192 2.45 -12.20 11.10
C GLU A 192 2.51 -10.97 12.01
N THR A 193 3.63 -10.75 12.68
CA THR A 193 3.83 -9.56 13.54
C THR A 193 3.84 -8.27 12.71
N LEU A 194 4.46 -8.28 11.54
CA LEU A 194 4.42 -7.14 10.63
C LEU A 194 2.98 -6.80 10.21
N GLU A 195 2.18 -7.81 9.88
CA GLU A 195 0.78 -7.59 9.50
C GLU A 195 -0.05 -7.08 10.69
N GLN A 196 0.20 -7.57 11.92
CA GLN A 196 -0.42 -7.04 13.14
C GLN A 196 -0.12 -5.56 13.35
N TRP A 197 1.14 -5.14 13.22
CA TRP A 197 1.53 -3.73 13.35
C TRP A 197 0.87 -2.85 12.27
N ARG A 198 0.81 -3.33 11.04
CA ARG A 198 0.15 -2.62 9.94
C ARG A 198 -1.35 -2.44 10.22
N THR A 199 -1.99 -3.50 10.70
CA THR A 199 -3.40 -3.47 11.07
C THR A 199 -3.65 -2.53 12.25
N ALA A 200 -2.85 -2.63 13.32
CA ALA A 200 -2.96 -1.77 14.49
C ALA A 200 -2.78 -0.28 14.15
N TRP A 201 -1.87 0.05 13.21
CA TRP A 201 -1.69 1.43 12.74
C TRP A 201 -2.93 1.94 11.99
N ALA A 202 -3.55 1.13 11.16
CA ALA A 202 -4.79 1.50 10.49
C ALA A 202 -5.94 1.65 11.50
N GLU A 203 -6.08 0.73 12.45
CA GLU A 203 -7.16 0.72 13.43
C GLU A 203 -7.13 1.92 14.38
N ILE A 204 -5.95 2.29 14.90
CA ILE A 204 -5.83 3.44 15.80
C ILE A 204 -6.21 4.74 15.09
N ASN A 205 -5.75 4.95 13.85
CA ASN A 205 -6.15 6.12 13.08
C ASN A 205 -7.65 6.11 12.74
N ASN A 206 -8.20 4.93 12.40
CA ASN A 206 -9.63 4.79 12.09
C ASN A 206 -10.52 5.08 13.31
N ALA A 207 -10.07 4.75 14.52
CA ALA A 207 -10.78 5.11 15.75
C ALA A 207 -10.83 6.64 15.92
N HIS A 208 -9.71 7.33 15.75
CA HIS A 208 -9.66 8.79 15.82
C HIS A 208 -10.47 9.47 14.71
N PHE A 209 -10.45 8.96 13.46
CA PHE A 209 -11.34 9.47 12.41
C PHE A 209 -12.81 9.36 12.80
N ALA A 210 -13.22 8.23 13.42
CA ALA A 210 -14.58 8.05 13.87
C ALA A 210 -14.96 8.99 15.04
N GLU A 211 -14.04 9.23 15.99
CA GLU A 211 -14.22 10.18 17.09
C GLU A 211 -14.43 11.61 16.58
N HIS A 212 -13.73 12.00 15.50
CA HIS A 212 -13.91 13.28 14.84
C HIS A 212 -15.09 13.34 13.86
N GLY A 213 -15.86 12.27 13.72
CA GLY A 213 -16.98 12.19 12.78
C GLY A 213 -16.57 12.25 11.31
N LEU A 214 -15.33 11.91 11.00
CA LEU A 214 -14.80 11.88 9.63
C LEU A 214 -15.11 10.53 8.97
N ASP A 215 -15.74 10.57 7.80
CA ASP A 215 -15.98 9.38 6.98
C ASP A 215 -14.74 9.00 6.15
N ILE A 216 -13.64 8.77 6.86
CA ILE A 216 -12.34 8.39 6.32
C ILE A 216 -11.93 7.06 6.95
N ARG A 217 -11.39 6.16 6.14
CA ARG A 217 -10.88 4.87 6.63
C ARG A 217 -9.56 4.53 5.94
N LEU A 218 -8.58 4.17 6.74
CA LEU A 218 -7.33 3.56 6.29
C LEU A 218 -7.48 2.05 6.20
N ASP A 219 -6.94 1.46 5.16
CA ASP A 219 -6.87 0.00 4.98
C ASP A 219 -5.42 -0.40 4.71
N ASN A 220 -4.86 -1.25 5.57
CA ASN A 220 -3.48 -1.73 5.49
C ASN A 220 -3.27 -2.83 4.44
N ARG A 221 -4.34 -3.37 3.87
CA ARG A 221 -4.26 -4.41 2.86
C ARG A 221 -3.81 -3.85 1.51
N SER A 222 -3.17 -4.67 0.69
CA SER A 222 -2.92 -4.30 -0.71
C SER A 222 -4.24 -4.11 -1.46
N PHE A 223 -4.24 -3.31 -2.51
CA PHE A 223 -5.42 -3.11 -3.35
C PHE A 223 -6.04 -4.44 -3.83
N GLU A 224 -5.21 -5.43 -4.16
CA GLU A 224 -5.66 -6.78 -4.51
C GLU A 224 -6.42 -7.46 -3.36
N ARG A 225 -5.91 -7.38 -2.13
CA ARG A 225 -6.57 -7.94 -0.93
C ARG A 225 -7.83 -7.19 -0.54
N GLN A 226 -7.92 -5.91 -0.90
CA GLN A 226 -9.11 -5.08 -0.71
C GLN A 226 -10.18 -5.34 -1.78
N GLY A 227 -9.85 -6.10 -2.83
CA GLY A 227 -10.72 -6.23 -4.00
C GLY A 227 -10.80 -4.95 -4.84
N ILE A 228 -9.90 -4.00 -4.60
CA ILE A 228 -9.85 -2.72 -5.32
C ILE A 228 -9.01 -2.89 -6.58
N ASP A 229 -9.62 -2.60 -7.70
CA ASP A 229 -9.07 -2.77 -9.02
C ASP A 229 -8.17 -1.59 -9.43
N LEU A 230 -7.16 -1.26 -8.60
CA LEU A 230 -6.19 -0.19 -8.84
C LEU A 230 -4.76 -0.72 -8.90
N LEU A 231 -3.94 -0.08 -9.73
CA LEU A 231 -2.50 -0.34 -9.77
C LEU A 231 -1.79 0.48 -8.68
N PRO A 232 -0.90 -0.14 -7.89
CA PRO A 232 -0.06 0.60 -6.96
C PRO A 232 0.98 1.42 -7.72
N THR A 233 1.23 2.66 -7.28
CA THR A 233 2.35 3.46 -7.78
C THR A 233 3.68 2.86 -7.31
N ILE A 234 4.74 3.07 -8.09
CA ILE A 234 6.08 2.63 -7.71
C ILE A 234 6.81 3.71 -6.92
N HIS A 235 7.62 3.29 -5.96
CA HIS A 235 8.42 4.23 -5.17
C HIS A 235 9.49 4.90 -6.05
N GLU A 236 9.42 6.21 -6.16
CA GLU A 236 10.33 7.00 -7.00
C GLU A 236 11.73 7.16 -6.38
N GLY A 237 11.78 7.25 -5.07
CA GLY A 237 13.00 7.60 -4.35
C GLY A 237 13.37 9.10 -4.43
N PRO A 238 14.28 9.59 -3.56
CA PRO A 238 14.58 11.03 -3.46
C PRO A 238 15.20 11.59 -4.75
N ASN A 239 16.10 10.86 -5.40
CA ASN A 239 16.77 11.34 -6.62
C ASN A 239 15.80 11.50 -7.79
N VAL A 240 14.89 10.55 -7.99
CA VAL A 240 13.88 10.63 -9.05
C VAL A 240 12.90 11.76 -8.78
N ARG A 241 12.45 11.92 -7.53
CA ARG A 241 11.58 13.05 -7.14
C ARG A 241 12.24 14.40 -7.41
N GLU A 242 13.53 14.54 -7.09
CA GLU A 242 14.27 15.77 -7.35
C GLU A 242 14.42 16.04 -8.87
N MET A 243 14.69 15.02 -9.68
CA MET A 243 14.73 15.17 -11.14
C MET A 243 13.36 15.62 -11.69
N GLU A 244 12.28 14.97 -11.27
CA GLU A 244 10.90 15.32 -11.66
C GLU A 244 10.53 16.74 -11.22
N ARG A 245 10.92 17.15 -10.02
CA ARG A 245 10.74 18.52 -9.52
C ARG A 245 11.43 19.57 -10.40
N ARG A 246 12.59 19.24 -10.96
CA ARG A 246 13.32 20.09 -11.91
C ARG A 246 12.75 20.03 -13.34
N GLY A 247 11.63 19.33 -13.57
CA GLY A 247 11.02 19.16 -14.87
C GLY A 247 11.71 18.12 -15.74
N ILE A 248 12.66 17.34 -15.21
CA ILE A 248 13.32 16.25 -15.92
C ILE A 248 12.43 15.01 -15.79
N ARG A 249 11.86 14.59 -16.92
CA ARG A 249 11.01 13.39 -16.95
C ARG A 249 11.85 12.14 -16.76
N THR A 250 11.37 11.24 -15.91
CA THR A 250 12.02 9.97 -15.62
C THR A 250 11.07 8.80 -15.95
N ALA A 251 11.60 7.64 -16.29
CA ALA A 251 10.79 6.45 -16.57
C ALA A 251 9.88 6.07 -15.38
N LYS A 252 10.34 6.22 -14.13
CA LYS A 252 9.52 5.99 -12.94
C LYS A 252 8.42 7.04 -12.76
N GLY A 253 8.73 8.31 -13.00
CA GLY A 253 7.76 9.40 -12.94
C GLY A 253 6.69 9.26 -14.03
N ASP A 254 7.08 8.93 -15.25
CA ASP A 254 6.15 8.67 -16.36
C ASP A 254 5.24 7.48 -16.04
N ARG A 255 5.82 6.39 -15.52
CA ARG A 255 5.04 5.23 -15.10
C ARG A 255 4.02 5.58 -14.01
N ASN A 256 4.40 6.38 -13.02
CA ASN A 256 3.48 6.80 -11.96
C ASN A 256 2.39 7.76 -12.47
N ARG A 257 2.71 8.67 -13.38
CA ARG A 257 1.71 9.52 -14.05
C ARG A 257 0.69 8.67 -14.80
N TRP A 258 1.18 7.72 -15.56
CA TRP A 258 0.33 6.77 -16.29
C TRP A 258 -0.54 5.92 -15.34
N ILE A 259 0.03 5.33 -14.27
CA ILE A 259 -0.73 4.58 -13.26
C ILE A 259 -1.83 5.44 -12.65
N ARG A 260 -1.53 6.68 -12.28
CA ARG A 260 -2.53 7.61 -11.72
C ARG A 260 -3.65 7.91 -12.72
N SER A 261 -3.31 8.16 -13.98
CA SER A 261 -4.30 8.39 -15.04
C SER A 261 -5.20 7.17 -15.23
N LEU A 262 -4.61 5.98 -15.32
CA LEU A 262 -5.35 4.73 -15.47
C LEU A 262 -6.26 4.46 -14.27
N ASN A 263 -5.74 4.59 -13.05
CA ASN A 263 -6.52 4.39 -11.83
C ASN A 263 -7.70 5.37 -11.74
N ALA A 264 -7.48 6.63 -12.12
CA ALA A 264 -8.54 7.62 -12.16
C ALA A 264 -9.66 7.21 -13.14
N MET A 265 -9.30 6.66 -14.28
CA MET A 265 -10.26 6.21 -15.29
C MET A 265 -11.02 4.95 -14.86
N VAL A 266 -10.31 3.91 -14.38
CA VAL A 266 -10.95 2.67 -13.88
C VAL A 266 -11.90 2.96 -12.73
N LYS A 267 -11.47 3.81 -11.79
CA LYS A 267 -12.30 4.25 -10.65
C LYS A 267 -13.54 5.04 -11.10
N SER A 268 -13.38 5.85 -12.15
CA SER A 268 -14.47 6.63 -12.74
C SER A 268 -15.51 5.73 -13.43
N LEU A 269 -15.08 4.78 -14.24
CA LEU A 269 -15.99 3.98 -15.06
C LEU A 269 -16.73 2.90 -14.25
N GLY A 270 -16.01 2.08 -13.49
CA GLY A 270 -16.59 0.92 -12.80
C GLY A 270 -17.54 1.28 -11.66
N VAL A 271 -17.06 2.15 -10.75
CA VAL A 271 -17.88 2.57 -9.59
C VAL A 271 -19.09 3.38 -10.01
N LYS A 272 -18.94 4.22 -11.05
CA LYS A 272 -20.04 5.06 -11.53
C LYS A 272 -21.10 4.28 -12.28
N LEU A 273 -20.73 3.26 -13.06
CA LEU A 273 -21.67 2.38 -13.74
C LEU A 273 -22.48 1.53 -12.74
N SER A 274 -21.81 0.94 -11.75
CA SER A 274 -22.50 0.19 -10.69
C SER A 274 -23.46 1.08 -9.91
N ALA A 275 -22.98 2.24 -9.47
CA ALA A 275 -23.81 3.19 -8.74
C ALA A 275 -25.01 3.76 -9.56
N LEU A 276 -24.90 3.80 -10.89
CA LEU A 276 -26.02 4.16 -11.74
C LEU A 276 -27.10 3.08 -11.78
N LEU A 277 -26.71 1.80 -11.83
CA LEU A 277 -27.63 0.67 -11.83
C LEU A 277 -28.36 0.53 -10.49
N ASP A 278 -27.61 0.66 -9.39
CA ASP A 278 -28.17 0.60 -8.02
C ASP A 278 -29.19 1.74 -7.82
N TRP A 279 -28.80 2.96 -8.23
CA TRP A 279 -29.68 4.13 -8.14
C TRP A 279 -30.98 3.96 -8.94
N ILE A 280 -30.94 3.39 -10.15
CA ILE A 280 -32.14 3.14 -10.95
C ILE A 280 -33.08 2.17 -10.25
N THR A 281 -32.53 1.13 -9.63
CA THR A 281 -33.32 0.16 -8.88
C THR A 281 -34.03 0.83 -7.70
N GLU A 282 -33.33 1.71 -6.96
CA GLU A 282 -33.93 2.50 -5.88
C GLU A 282 -34.95 3.53 -6.37
N LEU A 283 -34.67 4.18 -7.49
CA LEU A 283 -35.54 5.21 -8.04
C LEU A 283 -36.85 4.61 -8.56
N ASN A 284 -36.79 3.51 -9.28
CA ASN A 284 -37.96 2.78 -9.75
C ASN A 284 -38.86 2.33 -8.58
N ALA A 285 -38.27 1.90 -7.47
CA ALA A 285 -39.01 1.54 -6.25
C ALA A 285 -39.74 2.77 -5.62
N LYS A 286 -39.14 3.96 -5.67
CA LYS A 286 -39.70 5.21 -5.10
C LYS A 286 -40.78 5.85 -5.98
N LEU A 287 -40.75 5.66 -7.32
CA LEU A 287 -41.63 6.32 -8.28
C LEU A 287 -42.96 5.56 -8.56
N HIS A 288 -43.05 4.29 -8.19
CA HIS A 288 -44.26 3.49 -8.44
C HIS A 288 -45.55 3.96 -7.73
N GLU A 289 -45.52 5.02 -6.92
CA GLU A 289 -46.69 5.52 -6.15
C GLU A 289 -47.36 6.78 -6.73
N LYS A 290 -46.88 7.42 -7.83
CA LYS A 290 -47.44 8.66 -8.43
C LYS A 290 -47.25 8.71 -9.94
N PRO A 291 -48.05 9.56 -10.70
CA PRO A 291 -47.76 9.84 -12.09
C PRO A 291 -46.34 10.41 -12.20
N GLU A 292 -45.51 9.73 -12.99
CA GLU A 292 -44.09 9.96 -13.07
C GLU A 292 -43.74 11.33 -13.66
N PRO A 293 -42.99 12.21 -12.96
CA PRO A 293 -42.48 13.44 -13.57
C PRO A 293 -41.45 13.08 -14.65
N SER A 294 -41.44 13.85 -15.74
CA SER A 294 -40.41 13.69 -16.77
C SER A 294 -39.00 14.00 -16.18
N VAL A 295 -37.94 13.35 -16.74
CA VAL A 295 -36.56 13.62 -16.30
C VAL A 295 -36.22 15.12 -16.46
N VAL A 296 -36.72 15.77 -17.48
CA VAL A 296 -36.52 17.20 -17.75
C VAL A 296 -37.17 18.07 -16.66
N GLU A 297 -38.38 17.70 -16.17
CA GLU A 297 -39.06 18.41 -15.07
C GLU A 297 -38.23 18.32 -13.79
N LEU A 298 -37.71 17.14 -13.44
CA LEU A 298 -36.83 16.96 -12.27
C LEU A 298 -35.53 17.77 -12.38
N LEU A 299 -34.90 17.80 -13.56
CA LEU A 299 -33.71 18.63 -13.79
C LEU A 299 -34.02 20.13 -13.69
N THR A 300 -35.19 20.56 -14.15
CA THR A 300 -35.62 21.95 -14.08
C THR A 300 -35.89 22.37 -12.64
N GLU A 301 -36.51 21.52 -11.85
CA GLU A 301 -36.69 21.73 -10.41
C GLU A 301 -35.36 21.83 -9.68
N HIS A 302 -34.40 20.93 -9.98
CA HIS A 302 -33.04 21.02 -9.46
C HIS A 302 -32.35 22.36 -9.79
N LEU A 303 -32.51 22.85 -11.04
CA LEU A 303 -31.97 24.14 -11.43
C LEU A 303 -32.57 25.27 -10.60
N ASN A 304 -33.90 25.26 -10.39
CA ASN A 304 -34.61 26.26 -9.61
C ASN A 304 -34.10 26.32 -8.18
N GLN A 305 -33.99 25.16 -7.50
CA GLN A 305 -33.47 25.08 -6.14
C GLN A 305 -32.02 25.55 -6.03
N ARG A 306 -31.15 25.20 -7.00
CA ARG A 306 -29.77 25.70 -7.03
C ARG A 306 -29.69 27.21 -7.25
N ASN A 307 -30.57 27.76 -8.08
CA ASN A 307 -30.61 29.20 -8.38
C ASN A 307 -31.16 30.02 -7.20
N GLU A 308 -32.08 29.48 -6.41
CA GLU A 308 -32.53 30.10 -5.16
C GLU A 308 -31.38 30.26 -4.16
N LYS A 309 -30.54 29.23 -4.04
CA LYS A 309 -29.34 29.21 -3.15
C LYS A 309 -28.15 30.01 -3.72
N ALA A 310 -28.19 30.36 -5.01
CA ALA A 310 -27.06 31.03 -5.67
C ALA A 310 -27.05 32.53 -5.39
N TRP A 311 -25.99 33.03 -4.75
CA TRP A 311 -25.82 34.42 -4.35
C TRP A 311 -25.27 35.34 -5.45
N SER A 312 -24.76 34.83 -6.57
CA SER A 312 -24.14 35.62 -7.62
C SER A 312 -24.73 35.30 -9.01
N PHE A 313 -24.71 36.30 -9.88
CA PHE A 313 -25.11 36.14 -11.29
C PHE A 313 -24.24 35.10 -12.02
N VAL A 314 -22.95 35.06 -11.72
CA VAL A 314 -22.01 34.10 -12.32
C VAL A 314 -22.36 32.66 -11.91
N ALA A 315 -22.74 32.46 -10.65
CA ALA A 315 -23.18 31.14 -10.17
C ALA A 315 -24.45 30.68 -10.89
N LYS A 316 -25.47 31.55 -11.02
CA LYS A 316 -26.71 31.27 -11.76
C LYS A 316 -26.46 30.95 -13.24
N LYS A 317 -25.53 31.70 -13.88
CA LYS A 317 -25.13 31.44 -15.26
C LYS A 317 -24.47 30.10 -15.44
N ASN A 318 -23.62 29.68 -14.48
CA ASN A 318 -22.97 28.38 -14.52
C ASN A 318 -23.97 27.24 -14.30
N ASN A 319 -24.90 27.38 -13.34
CA ASN A 319 -25.98 26.43 -13.13
C ASN A 319 -26.83 26.23 -14.42
N LEU A 320 -27.16 27.33 -15.11
CA LEU A 320 -27.91 27.27 -16.36
C LEU A 320 -27.12 26.55 -17.47
N LYS A 321 -25.83 26.80 -17.59
CA LYS A 321 -24.98 26.09 -18.58
C LYS A 321 -24.92 24.59 -18.31
N GLU A 322 -24.75 24.20 -17.04
CA GLU A 322 -24.75 22.80 -16.63
C GLU A 322 -26.11 22.14 -16.97
N HIS A 323 -27.20 22.77 -16.57
CA HIS A 323 -28.55 22.29 -16.89
C HIS A 323 -28.77 22.14 -18.41
N ALA A 324 -28.40 23.14 -19.20
CA ALA A 324 -28.55 23.09 -20.67
C ALA A 324 -27.77 21.89 -21.26
N LYS A 325 -26.55 21.61 -20.74
CA LYS A 325 -25.76 20.43 -21.16
C LYS A 325 -26.50 19.12 -20.86
N LEU A 326 -27.11 19.00 -19.67
CA LEU A 326 -27.85 17.79 -19.29
C LEU A 326 -29.10 17.59 -20.12
N VAL A 327 -29.88 18.69 -20.36
CA VAL A 327 -31.07 18.63 -21.20
C VAL A 327 -30.75 18.33 -22.65
N SER A 328 -29.67 18.92 -23.21
CA SER A 328 -29.21 18.59 -24.57
C SER A 328 -28.87 17.12 -24.70
N TYR A 329 -28.19 16.56 -23.70
CA TYR A 329 -27.85 15.13 -23.67
C TYR A 329 -29.11 14.25 -23.68
N LEU A 330 -30.14 14.59 -22.87
CA LEU A 330 -31.39 13.86 -22.86
C LEU A 330 -32.11 13.92 -24.23
N GLN A 331 -32.10 15.10 -24.88
CA GLN A 331 -32.69 15.28 -26.20
C GLN A 331 -31.93 14.52 -27.30
N GLU A 332 -30.59 14.54 -27.29
CA GLU A 332 -29.76 13.82 -28.26
C GLU A 332 -29.93 12.30 -28.18
N HIS A 333 -30.30 11.80 -26.99
CA HIS A 333 -30.50 10.36 -26.76
C HIS A 333 -31.99 9.97 -26.64
N GLU A 334 -32.91 10.88 -26.94
CA GLU A 334 -34.37 10.66 -26.92
C GLU A 334 -34.88 10.15 -25.55
N ILE A 335 -34.31 10.66 -24.45
CA ILE A 335 -34.65 10.28 -23.08
C ILE A 335 -35.66 11.26 -22.51
N TYR A 336 -36.92 10.85 -22.40
CA TYR A 336 -38.01 11.69 -21.93
C TYR A 336 -38.60 11.23 -20.59
N SER A 337 -38.62 9.92 -20.36
CA SER A 337 -39.14 9.29 -19.16
C SER A 337 -38.00 8.67 -18.29
N MET A 338 -38.36 8.26 -17.08
CA MET A 338 -37.46 7.53 -16.22
C MET A 338 -37.15 6.12 -16.76
N ASP A 339 -38.10 5.52 -17.49
CA ASP A 339 -37.90 4.23 -18.15
C ASP A 339 -36.88 4.36 -19.30
N ASP A 340 -36.97 5.42 -20.11
CA ASP A 340 -35.98 5.70 -21.15
C ASP A 340 -34.59 5.91 -20.56
N LEU A 341 -34.49 6.65 -19.45
CA LEU A 341 -33.23 6.87 -18.74
C LEU A 341 -32.65 5.56 -18.22
N SER A 342 -33.50 4.71 -17.64
CA SER A 342 -33.09 3.38 -17.12
C SER A 342 -32.58 2.49 -18.24
N GLU A 343 -33.29 2.42 -19.35
CA GLU A 343 -32.85 1.64 -20.51
C GLU A 343 -31.55 2.18 -21.12
N HIS A 344 -31.43 3.51 -21.24
CA HIS A 344 -30.21 4.12 -21.77
C HIS A 344 -28.98 3.82 -20.86
N ILE A 345 -29.13 3.90 -19.54
CA ILE A 345 -28.08 3.54 -18.60
C ILE A 345 -27.71 2.06 -18.74
N ARG A 346 -28.68 1.16 -18.91
CA ARG A 346 -28.43 -0.25 -19.14
C ARG A 346 -27.57 -0.46 -20.40
N GLN A 347 -27.91 0.22 -21.50
CA GLN A 347 -27.14 0.14 -22.75
C GLN A 347 -25.71 0.69 -22.60
N VAL A 348 -25.53 1.79 -21.88
CA VAL A 348 -24.19 2.35 -21.58
C VAL A 348 -23.38 1.39 -20.72
N ASN A 349 -24.01 0.73 -19.74
CA ASN A 349 -23.35 -0.29 -18.91
C ASN A 349 -22.93 -1.52 -19.72
N GLU A 350 -23.80 -2.01 -20.62
CA GLU A 350 -23.48 -3.13 -21.52
C GLU A 350 -22.28 -2.82 -22.43
N LYS A 351 -22.13 -1.58 -22.89
CA LYS A 351 -20.97 -1.11 -23.64
C LYS A 351 -19.74 -0.95 -22.75
N GLY A 352 -19.91 -0.55 -21.49
CA GLY A 352 -18.83 -0.31 -20.53
C GLY A 352 -18.22 -1.58 -19.95
N ALA A 353 -19.03 -2.63 -19.72
CA ALA A 353 -18.58 -3.87 -19.09
C ALA A 353 -17.42 -4.56 -19.84
N PRO A 354 -17.45 -4.76 -21.17
CA PRO A 354 -16.33 -5.34 -21.89
C PRO A 354 -15.07 -4.48 -21.86
N VAL A 355 -15.18 -3.15 -21.88
CA VAL A 355 -14.05 -2.22 -21.76
C VAL A 355 -13.40 -2.36 -20.40
N GLN A 356 -14.19 -2.41 -19.34
CA GLN A 356 -13.70 -2.62 -17.98
C GLN A 356 -12.99 -3.97 -17.83
N LEU A 357 -13.54 -5.03 -18.43
CA LEU A 357 -12.93 -6.36 -18.44
C LEU A 357 -11.58 -6.36 -19.16
N GLN A 358 -11.48 -5.73 -20.32
CA GLN A 358 -10.22 -5.62 -21.07
C GLN A 358 -9.17 -4.81 -20.29
N MET A 359 -9.56 -3.69 -19.67
CA MET A 359 -8.68 -2.90 -18.80
C MET A 359 -8.15 -3.74 -17.64
N THR A 360 -9.01 -4.52 -17.01
CA THR A 360 -8.64 -5.43 -15.91
C THR A 360 -7.66 -6.50 -16.37
N GLN A 361 -7.89 -7.12 -17.54
CA GLN A 361 -6.99 -8.13 -18.11
C GLN A 361 -5.61 -7.56 -18.43
N LEU A 362 -5.53 -6.39 -19.06
CA LEU A 362 -4.27 -5.73 -19.39
C LEU A 362 -3.50 -5.36 -18.12
N ARG A 363 -4.19 -4.87 -17.11
CA ARG A 363 -3.60 -4.57 -15.81
C ARG A 363 -3.02 -5.81 -15.12
N ASN A 364 -3.74 -6.93 -15.13
CA ASN A 364 -3.25 -8.17 -14.55
C ASN A 364 -2.00 -8.70 -15.28
N ARG A 365 -1.93 -8.51 -16.60
CA ARG A 365 -0.73 -8.82 -17.38
C ARG A 365 0.45 -7.93 -16.98
N LEU A 366 0.25 -6.62 -16.83
CA LEU A 366 1.28 -5.68 -16.36
C LEU A 366 1.78 -6.05 -14.96
N HIS A 367 0.88 -6.39 -14.04
CA HIS A 367 1.24 -6.85 -12.70
C HIS A 367 2.08 -8.14 -12.73
N THR A 368 1.73 -9.06 -13.62
CA THR A 368 2.53 -10.29 -13.83
C THR A 368 3.94 -9.96 -14.30
N LEU A 369 4.11 -8.98 -15.19
CA LEU A 369 5.44 -8.53 -15.62
C LEU A 369 6.26 -7.93 -14.46
N ASP A 370 5.64 -7.21 -13.54
CA ASP A 370 6.31 -6.67 -12.35
C ASP A 370 6.83 -7.78 -11.41
N ILE A 371 6.06 -8.85 -11.26
CA ILE A 371 6.48 -10.04 -10.50
C ILE A 371 7.67 -10.71 -11.19
N LEU A 372 7.61 -10.84 -12.52
CA LEU A 372 8.67 -11.46 -13.31
C LEU A 372 9.95 -10.63 -13.35
N GLU A 373 9.85 -9.31 -13.38
CA GLU A 373 11.01 -8.41 -13.25
C GLU A 373 11.75 -8.62 -11.93
N LYS A 374 11.02 -8.62 -10.81
CA LYS A 374 11.57 -8.91 -9.48
C LYS A 374 12.16 -10.33 -9.39
N ALA A 375 11.56 -11.29 -10.10
CA ALA A 375 12.13 -12.63 -10.22
C ALA A 375 13.42 -12.63 -11.04
N GLY A 376 13.49 -11.84 -12.12
CA GLY A 376 14.69 -11.63 -12.92
C GLY A 376 15.86 -11.04 -12.13
N GLU A 377 15.60 -10.02 -11.32
CA GLU A 377 16.60 -9.44 -10.43
C GLU A 377 17.15 -10.48 -9.41
N ARG A 378 16.25 -11.24 -8.77
CA ARG A 378 16.65 -12.29 -7.83
C ARG A 378 17.42 -13.40 -8.53
N TYR A 379 17.00 -13.80 -9.72
CA TYR A 379 17.67 -14.78 -10.55
C TYR A 379 19.09 -14.34 -10.90
N ALA A 380 19.26 -13.12 -11.39
CA ALA A 380 20.57 -12.56 -11.74
C ALA A 380 21.51 -12.49 -10.54
N LYS A 381 21.00 -12.10 -9.36
CA LYS A 381 21.80 -12.04 -8.12
C LYS A 381 22.23 -13.42 -7.61
N THR A 382 21.43 -14.45 -7.82
CA THR A 382 21.69 -15.80 -7.28
C THR A 382 22.33 -16.76 -8.29
N LYS A 383 22.29 -16.40 -9.58
CA LYS A 383 22.90 -17.22 -10.65
C LYS A 383 24.39 -17.52 -10.45
N PRO A 384 25.26 -16.56 -10.06
CA PRO A 384 26.68 -16.86 -9.81
C PRO A 384 26.88 -17.95 -8.75
N ILE A 385 26.09 -17.92 -7.66
CA ILE A 385 26.16 -18.93 -6.59
C ILE A 385 25.73 -20.31 -7.10
N TYR A 386 24.67 -20.33 -7.94
CA TYR A 386 24.23 -21.58 -8.56
C TYR A 386 25.28 -22.12 -9.55
N ASP A 387 25.92 -21.27 -10.35
CA ASP A 387 26.94 -21.67 -11.30
C ASP A 387 28.18 -22.22 -10.58
N GLU A 388 28.54 -21.67 -9.42
CA GLU A 388 29.59 -22.19 -8.54
C GLU A 388 29.20 -23.56 -7.97
N TRP A 389 27.99 -23.67 -7.42
CA TRP A 389 27.44 -24.94 -6.93
C TRP A 389 27.42 -26.02 -8.02
N TYR A 390 27.06 -25.65 -9.25
CA TYR A 390 26.99 -26.58 -10.38
C TYR A 390 28.37 -27.14 -10.75
N ARG A 391 29.43 -26.36 -10.59
CA ARG A 391 30.83 -26.75 -10.89
C ARG A 391 31.45 -27.65 -9.82
N ILE A 392 30.85 -27.77 -8.64
CA ILE A 392 31.38 -28.62 -7.57
C ILE A 392 31.18 -30.10 -7.93
N PHE A 393 32.29 -30.84 -8.05
CA PHE A 393 32.27 -32.24 -8.48
C PHE A 393 32.10 -33.21 -7.33
N PHE A 394 32.66 -32.89 -6.12
CA PHE A 394 32.64 -33.79 -4.99
C PHE A 394 31.35 -33.66 -4.15
N LYS A 395 30.68 -34.81 -3.92
CA LYS A 395 29.37 -34.84 -3.25
C LYS A 395 29.39 -34.17 -1.86
N LYS A 396 30.36 -34.45 -1.02
CA LYS A 396 30.47 -33.85 0.32
C LYS A 396 30.66 -32.32 0.27
N SER A 397 31.51 -31.84 -0.64
CA SER A 397 31.70 -30.37 -0.83
C SER A 397 30.43 -29.70 -1.37
N LYS A 398 29.71 -30.39 -2.25
CA LYS A 398 28.44 -29.89 -2.82
C LYS A 398 27.34 -29.83 -1.77
N GLU A 399 27.25 -30.83 -0.90
CA GLU A 399 26.31 -30.83 0.22
C GLU A 399 26.60 -29.69 1.21
N LYS A 400 27.87 -29.53 1.60
CA LYS A 400 28.29 -28.41 2.46
C LYS A 400 27.98 -27.05 1.87
N PHE A 401 28.30 -26.83 0.59
CA PHE A 401 27.98 -25.60 -0.13
C PHE A 401 26.45 -25.38 -0.23
N SER A 402 25.69 -26.45 -0.42
CA SER A 402 24.21 -26.38 -0.45
C SER A 402 23.62 -25.96 0.89
N GLU A 403 24.22 -26.39 2.02
CA GLU A 403 23.79 -25.96 3.35
C GLU A 403 24.16 -24.50 3.63
N GLU A 404 25.37 -24.10 3.25
CA GLU A 404 25.86 -22.73 3.43
C GLU A 404 25.06 -21.71 2.60
N HIS A 405 24.62 -22.10 1.37
CA HIS A 405 23.90 -21.25 0.41
C HIS A 405 22.47 -21.69 0.14
N LYS A 406 21.85 -22.37 1.10
CA LYS A 406 20.49 -22.96 0.93
C LYS A 406 19.44 -21.94 0.51
N LYS A 407 19.51 -20.73 1.07
CA LYS A 407 18.55 -19.65 0.78
C LYS A 407 18.71 -19.13 -0.65
N GLU A 408 19.96 -18.90 -1.07
CA GLU A 408 20.29 -18.40 -2.40
C GLU A 408 19.94 -19.41 -3.50
N LEU A 409 20.28 -20.68 -3.28
CA LEU A 409 19.95 -21.76 -4.22
C LEU A 409 18.44 -21.97 -4.34
N ASN A 410 17.70 -21.92 -3.22
CA ASN A 410 16.25 -21.99 -3.25
C ASN A 410 15.66 -20.78 -3.99
N THR A 411 16.15 -19.57 -3.73
CA THR A 411 15.73 -18.34 -4.42
C THR A 411 16.00 -18.44 -5.91
N PHE A 412 17.15 -18.98 -6.32
CA PHE A 412 17.48 -19.24 -7.72
C PHE A 412 16.47 -20.17 -8.39
N HIS A 413 16.19 -21.33 -7.77
CA HIS A 413 15.26 -22.30 -8.34
C HIS A 413 13.85 -21.77 -8.48
N VAL A 414 13.36 -21.04 -7.48
CA VAL A 414 12.04 -20.40 -7.52
C VAL A 414 11.97 -19.34 -8.62
N SER A 415 12.94 -18.45 -8.64
CA SER A 415 12.99 -17.38 -9.65
C SER A 415 13.11 -17.95 -11.07
N ARG A 416 13.97 -18.97 -11.25
CA ARG A 416 14.11 -19.67 -12.54
C ARG A 416 12.79 -20.29 -12.99
N LYS A 417 12.05 -20.93 -12.08
CA LYS A 417 10.74 -21.51 -12.40
C LYS A 417 9.73 -20.46 -12.81
N GLN A 418 9.68 -19.33 -12.10
CA GLN A 418 8.81 -18.22 -12.43
C GLN A 418 9.12 -17.66 -13.84
N LEU A 419 10.37 -17.37 -14.12
CA LEU A 419 10.83 -16.83 -15.41
C LEU A 419 10.60 -17.83 -16.56
N LYS A 420 10.84 -19.12 -16.32
CA LYS A 420 10.58 -20.16 -17.32
C LYS A 420 9.09 -20.27 -17.64
N ASN A 421 8.24 -20.28 -16.63
CA ASN A 421 6.79 -20.36 -16.80
C ASN A 421 6.24 -19.11 -17.49
N GLY A 422 6.81 -17.95 -17.24
CA GLY A 422 6.47 -16.69 -17.90
C GLY A 422 7.01 -16.57 -19.33
N GLY A 423 7.97 -17.43 -19.73
CA GLY A 423 8.61 -17.38 -21.05
C GLY A 423 9.67 -16.28 -21.19
N TYR A 424 10.29 -15.87 -20.06
CA TYR A 424 11.32 -14.82 -20.00
C TYR A 424 12.71 -15.37 -19.65
N LEU A 425 12.99 -16.60 -20.02
CA LEU A 425 14.34 -17.16 -20.07
C LEU A 425 14.72 -17.42 -21.52
N THR A 426 15.92 -16.96 -21.91
CA THR A 426 16.53 -17.28 -23.21
C THR A 426 16.90 -18.77 -23.27
N ASN A 427 17.23 -19.27 -24.46
CA ASN A 427 17.72 -20.64 -24.64
C ASN A 427 19.01 -20.91 -23.85
N ASP A 428 19.84 -19.89 -23.63
CA ASP A 428 21.07 -19.96 -22.83
C ASP A 428 20.82 -19.82 -21.34
N GLY A 429 19.57 -19.77 -20.91
CA GLY A 429 19.17 -19.66 -19.52
C GLY A 429 19.49 -18.30 -18.90
N LEU A 430 19.47 -17.22 -19.67
CA LEU A 430 19.57 -15.85 -19.18
C LEU A 430 18.18 -15.23 -19.06
N PHE A 431 18.03 -14.28 -18.17
CA PHE A 431 16.79 -13.49 -18.06
C PHE A 431 16.67 -12.54 -19.25
N ASP A 432 15.57 -12.64 -19.99
CA ASP A 432 15.27 -11.81 -21.16
C ASP A 432 14.54 -10.53 -20.73
N ALA A 433 15.30 -9.57 -20.23
CA ALA A 433 14.79 -8.28 -19.79
C ALA A 433 14.23 -7.45 -20.97
N GLU A 434 14.87 -7.54 -22.15
CA GLU A 434 14.44 -6.80 -23.34
C GLU A 434 13.06 -7.25 -23.83
N LYS A 435 12.78 -8.56 -23.77
CA LYS A 435 11.46 -9.08 -24.10
C LYS A 435 10.42 -8.60 -23.10
N LEU A 436 10.78 -8.61 -21.81
CA LEU A 436 9.87 -8.17 -20.75
C LEU A 436 9.51 -6.68 -20.92
N ASP A 437 10.48 -5.84 -21.24
CA ASP A 437 10.26 -4.41 -21.46
C ASP A 437 9.41 -4.17 -22.71
N ARG A 438 9.68 -4.88 -23.82
CA ARG A 438 8.84 -4.80 -25.04
C ARG A 438 7.41 -5.22 -24.79
N ASP A 439 7.18 -6.31 -24.05
CA ASP A 439 5.83 -6.77 -23.72
C ASP A 439 5.12 -5.77 -22.82
N ARG A 440 5.86 -5.14 -21.90
CA ARG A 440 5.34 -4.06 -21.04
C ARG A 440 4.92 -2.85 -21.89
N GLU A 441 5.78 -2.38 -22.79
CA GLU A 441 5.47 -1.25 -23.68
C GLU A 441 4.24 -1.54 -24.54
N ASN A 442 4.13 -2.76 -25.09
CA ASN A 442 2.97 -3.16 -25.87
C ASN A 442 1.67 -3.13 -25.04
N TYR A 443 1.68 -3.66 -23.80
CA TYR A 443 0.48 -3.61 -22.96
C TYR A 443 0.13 -2.19 -22.53
N LEU A 444 1.11 -1.32 -22.32
CA LEU A 444 0.90 0.10 -22.05
C LEU A 444 0.23 0.80 -23.22
N LEU A 445 0.74 0.57 -24.45
CA LEU A 445 0.16 1.13 -25.66
C LEU A 445 -1.27 0.66 -25.91
N MET A 446 -1.53 -0.65 -25.73
CA MET A 446 -2.89 -1.21 -25.84
C MET A 446 -3.84 -0.56 -24.83
N MET A 447 -3.36 -0.25 -23.63
CA MET A 447 -4.17 0.40 -22.61
C MET A 447 -4.47 1.85 -22.98
N GLU A 448 -3.49 2.61 -23.49
CA GLU A 448 -3.68 3.98 -23.95
C GLU A 448 -4.68 4.04 -25.12
N GLN A 449 -4.58 3.12 -26.06
CA GLN A 449 -5.54 3.01 -27.16
C GLN A 449 -6.95 2.72 -26.65
N LEU A 450 -7.10 1.75 -25.76
CA LEU A 450 -8.40 1.41 -25.18
C LEU A 450 -9.05 2.60 -24.44
N VAL A 451 -8.23 3.39 -23.78
CA VAL A 451 -8.65 4.62 -23.09
C VAL A 451 -9.15 5.67 -24.08
N GLU A 452 -8.38 5.96 -25.11
CA GLU A 452 -8.75 7.00 -26.10
C GLU A 452 -9.97 6.58 -26.92
N GLU A 453 -10.05 5.31 -27.35
CA GLU A 453 -11.20 4.77 -28.06
C GLU A 453 -12.49 4.85 -27.24
N ASN A 454 -12.40 4.74 -25.92
CA ASN A 454 -13.56 4.74 -25.03
C ASN A 454 -13.81 6.08 -24.32
N LYS A 455 -13.13 7.14 -24.71
CA LYS A 455 -13.36 8.49 -24.19
C LYS A 455 -14.81 8.98 -24.32
N PRO A 456 -15.52 8.76 -25.45
CA PRO A 456 -16.94 9.13 -25.57
C PRO A 456 -17.82 8.40 -24.55
N LEU A 457 -17.55 7.12 -24.30
CA LEU A 457 -18.26 6.34 -23.28
C LEU A 457 -18.06 6.91 -21.87
N HIS A 458 -16.84 7.34 -21.57
CA HIS A 458 -16.53 8.00 -20.30
C HIS A 458 -17.32 9.31 -20.14
N GLU A 459 -17.39 10.13 -21.17
CA GLU A 459 -18.16 11.38 -21.17
C GLU A 459 -19.67 11.13 -20.98
N GLN A 460 -20.23 10.06 -21.58
CA GLN A 460 -21.61 9.64 -21.36
C GLN A 460 -21.85 9.26 -19.89
N VAL A 461 -20.98 8.44 -19.31
CA VAL A 461 -21.07 8.01 -17.91
C VAL A 461 -20.98 9.21 -16.96
N GLU A 462 -20.12 10.19 -17.22
CA GLU A 462 -20.04 11.42 -16.42
C GLU A 462 -21.33 12.24 -16.49
N THR A 463 -21.91 12.36 -17.69
CA THR A 463 -23.15 13.10 -17.88
C THR A 463 -24.32 12.41 -17.19
N LEU A 464 -24.43 11.08 -17.30
CA LEU A 464 -25.45 10.29 -16.59
C LEU A 464 -25.32 10.40 -15.08
N ASN A 465 -24.09 10.43 -14.54
CA ASN A 465 -23.87 10.65 -13.11
C ASN A 465 -24.24 12.08 -12.67
N ALA A 466 -24.10 13.08 -13.52
CA ALA A 466 -24.58 14.43 -13.23
C ALA A 466 -26.12 14.48 -13.21
N ILE A 467 -26.79 13.82 -14.17
CA ILE A 467 -28.24 13.65 -14.19
C ILE A 467 -28.70 12.92 -12.91
N ARG A 468 -28.08 11.82 -12.55
CA ARG A 468 -28.37 11.09 -11.32
C ARG A 468 -28.36 12.00 -10.09
N ARG A 469 -27.26 12.77 -9.90
CA ARG A 469 -27.12 13.67 -8.75
C ARG A 469 -28.21 14.73 -8.71
N ALA A 470 -28.57 15.28 -9.87
CA ALA A 470 -29.62 16.28 -9.98
C ALA A 470 -30.98 15.69 -9.61
N VAL A 471 -31.35 14.56 -10.19
CA VAL A 471 -32.62 13.87 -9.95
C VAL A 471 -32.74 13.38 -8.51
N SER A 472 -31.71 12.71 -7.95
CA SER A 472 -31.72 12.25 -6.56
C SER A 472 -31.91 13.39 -5.57
N SER A 473 -31.31 14.57 -5.81
CA SER A 473 -31.46 15.72 -4.92
C SER A 473 -32.93 16.23 -4.83
N ILE A 474 -33.73 16.01 -5.84
CA ILE A 474 -35.15 16.38 -5.85
C ILE A 474 -36.02 15.31 -5.20
N VAL A 475 -35.82 14.05 -5.60
CA VAL A 475 -36.56 12.90 -5.04
C VAL A 475 -36.37 12.76 -3.54
N ASP A 476 -35.14 12.95 -3.05
CA ASP A 476 -34.81 12.86 -1.62
C ASP A 476 -35.35 14.07 -0.82
N SER A 477 -35.43 15.29 -1.43
CA SER A 477 -36.03 16.45 -0.79
C SER A 477 -37.55 16.32 -0.63
N ASP A 478 -38.23 15.67 -1.56
CA ASP A 478 -39.66 15.37 -1.46
C ASP A 478 -39.96 14.29 -0.40
N GLY A 479 -39.02 13.37 -0.14
CA GLY A 479 -39.12 12.37 0.89
C GLY A 479 -38.95 12.94 2.32
N GLN A 480 -38.13 13.98 2.48
CA GLN A 480 -37.90 14.63 3.80
C GLN A 480 -39.06 15.52 4.26
N ASN A 481 -39.88 16.03 3.35
CA ASN A 481 -41.09 16.77 3.71
C ASN A 481 -42.21 15.89 4.28
N ARG A 482 -42.02 14.57 4.39
CA ARG A 482 -43.00 13.60 4.90
C ARG A 482 -42.45 12.80 6.10
N GLY A 483 -41.77 13.46 7.03
CA GLY A 483 -41.46 12.97 8.38
C GLY A 483 -41.08 11.48 8.47
N HIS A 484 -39.79 11.14 8.33
CA HIS A 484 -39.23 9.96 9.01
C HIS A 484 -37.75 10.20 9.31
N ASP A 485 -37.37 9.87 10.54
CA ASP A 485 -36.01 9.94 11.09
C ASP A 485 -34.98 9.12 10.29
N PRO A 486 -33.78 9.61 10.08
CA PRO A 486 -32.72 8.85 9.45
C PRO A 486 -32.01 7.97 10.49
N ILE A 487 -32.40 6.71 10.59
CA ILE A 487 -31.61 5.68 11.29
C ILE A 487 -31.09 4.68 10.26
N SER A 488 -29.77 4.63 10.17
CA SER A 488 -28.91 3.50 9.77
C SER A 488 -29.12 2.83 8.41
N ASP A 489 -28.32 3.20 7.43
CA ASP A 489 -28.02 2.30 6.29
C ASP A 489 -26.54 2.34 5.84
N THR A 490 -25.62 2.32 6.81
CA THR A 490 -24.18 2.19 6.51
C THR A 490 -23.65 0.76 6.61
N GLN A 491 -24.52 -0.26 6.73
CA GLN A 491 -24.09 -1.65 6.97
C GLN A 491 -24.45 -2.69 5.89
N LYS A 492 -24.99 -2.30 4.73
CA LYS A 492 -25.40 -3.28 3.70
C LYS A 492 -24.60 -3.32 2.40
N ALA A 493 -23.48 -2.66 2.32
CA ALA A 493 -22.63 -2.71 1.11
C ALA A 493 -21.53 -3.79 1.15
N GLN A 494 -21.59 -4.78 2.04
CA GLN A 494 -20.54 -5.80 2.18
C GLN A 494 -20.95 -7.25 1.98
N GLU A 495 -22.17 -7.55 1.53
CA GLU A 495 -22.55 -8.94 1.23
C GLU A 495 -23.13 -9.09 -0.17
N VAL A 496 -22.28 -9.19 -1.18
CA VAL A 496 -22.61 -9.90 -2.40
C VAL A 496 -21.70 -11.11 -2.49
N SER A 497 -22.32 -12.24 -2.19
CA SER A 497 -21.84 -13.60 -2.23
C SER A 497 -21.12 -13.93 -3.52
N VAL A 498 -19.88 -14.40 -3.41
CA VAL A 498 -19.28 -15.30 -4.38
C VAL A 498 -19.66 -16.73 -3.97
N HIS A 499 -20.62 -17.30 -4.62
CA HIS A 499 -20.92 -18.73 -4.53
C HIS A 499 -20.36 -19.46 -5.75
N ASP A 500 -19.68 -20.56 -5.46
CA ASP A 500 -19.28 -21.68 -6.29
C ASP A 500 -18.13 -21.52 -7.30
N GLN A 501 -16.93 -21.93 -6.83
CA GLN A 501 -16.07 -22.83 -7.61
C GLN A 501 -15.26 -23.77 -6.71
N PRO A 502 -14.89 -24.98 -7.18
CA PRO A 502 -14.58 -26.13 -6.35
C PRO A 502 -13.16 -26.10 -5.78
N LYS A 503 -13.04 -26.59 -4.55
CA LYS A 503 -11.79 -26.83 -3.83
C LYS A 503 -10.82 -27.71 -4.62
N LYS A 504 -9.69 -27.16 -5.05
CA LYS A 504 -8.46 -27.92 -5.28
C LYS A 504 -7.47 -27.60 -4.18
N SER A 505 -7.15 -28.63 -3.42
CA SER A 505 -6.09 -28.63 -2.40
C SER A 505 -4.77 -28.14 -2.99
N GLN A 506 -4.22 -27.05 -2.49
CA GLN A 506 -2.83 -26.69 -2.71
C GLN A 506 -2.12 -26.56 -1.38
N LYS A 507 -1.04 -27.32 -1.29
CA LYS A 507 -0.07 -27.34 -0.19
C LYS A 507 0.49 -25.94 0.04
N ARG A 508 0.48 -25.52 1.30
CA ARG A 508 1.27 -24.38 1.79
C ARG A 508 2.72 -24.53 1.38
N ASN A 509 3.24 -23.55 0.68
CA ASN A 509 4.67 -23.30 0.62
C ASN A 509 4.93 -21.97 1.36
N ASP A 510 5.55 -22.10 2.51
CA ASP A 510 6.10 -21.02 3.30
C ASP A 510 7.17 -20.28 2.49
N TYR A 511 7.03 -18.98 2.36
CA TYR A 511 8.12 -18.10 1.97
C TYR A 511 8.36 -17.08 3.07
N SER A 512 9.42 -17.36 3.83
CA SER A 512 10.08 -16.35 4.67
C SER A 512 10.87 -15.38 3.81
N LEU A 513 10.79 -14.12 4.16
CA LEU A 513 11.56 -12.96 3.68
C LEU A 513 13.08 -13.18 3.66
#